data_7e4483aaaa442957f328183171ade846
#
_entry.id   7e4483aaaa442957f328183171ade846
#
_cell.length_a   1.000
_cell.length_b   1.000
_cell.length_c   1.000
_cell.angle_alpha   90.00
_cell.angle_beta   90.00
_cell.angle_gamma   90.00
#
_symmetry.space_group_name_H-M   'P 1'
#
loop_
_entity.id
_entity.type
_entity.pdbx_description
1 polymer ?
#
loop_
_entity_poly.entity_id
_entity_poly.type
_entity_poly.pdbx_seq_one_letter_code
_entity_poly.pdbx_strand_id
1 'polypeptide(L)'
;MRSRMKTILVVDDEPKIVQLARDYLEHAGFAVVAATDGRAALEAIGAAAPDLVVLDLGLPEIDGLEVTRRLRREGDIPIVMLTARDDELDKLLGLELGADDYLTKPFSPRELVARVRAVLRRSEASGVSGPSKADSGPGGGLIRAGDVTIDVDRMRVDVAGRAVDLTPTEFQLVVALARRPGRILTRSQLLDVVHGVAFESYERAIDTHVKNVRRKLEPDPRLPRYVLTVHGVGYRFADDRDA
;
A
#
# COMPACT_ATOMS: atom_id res chain seq x y z
N MET A 1 -15.08 21.76 -9.37
CA MET A 1 -13.68 21.44 -9.74
C MET A 1 -13.69 20.09 -10.46
N ARG A 2 -13.20 20.00 -11.69
CA ARG A 2 -13.04 18.71 -12.36
C ARG A 2 -11.89 17.97 -11.64
N SER A 3 -12.18 16.82 -11.05
CA SER A 3 -11.14 15.94 -10.51
C SER A 3 -10.12 15.66 -11.62
N ARG A 4 -8.84 15.84 -11.35
CA ARG A 4 -7.76 15.48 -12.29
C ARG A 4 -7.88 13.99 -12.59
N MET A 5 -7.83 13.65 -13.88
CA MET A 5 -7.82 12.25 -14.30
C MET A 5 -6.55 11.57 -13.75
N LYS A 6 -6.72 10.46 -13.04
CA LYS A 6 -5.63 9.71 -12.43
C LYS A 6 -4.80 9.01 -13.49
N THR A 7 -3.49 9.05 -13.34
CA THR A 7 -2.53 8.44 -14.28
C THR A 7 -2.01 7.13 -13.69
N ILE A 8 -2.15 6.05 -14.45
CA ILE A 8 -1.63 4.71 -14.11
C ILE A 8 -0.45 4.42 -15.02
N LEU A 9 0.70 4.07 -14.46
CA LEU A 9 1.82 3.53 -15.21
C LEU A 9 1.68 2.01 -15.26
N VAL A 10 1.65 1.45 -16.46
CA VAL A 10 1.65 -0.01 -16.70
C VAL A 10 3.02 -0.40 -17.23
N VAL A 11 3.68 -1.32 -16.53
CA VAL A 11 5.01 -1.82 -16.85
C VAL A 11 4.96 -3.32 -17.05
N ASP A 12 5.19 -3.77 -18.27
CA ASP A 12 5.19 -5.18 -18.65
C ASP A 12 5.93 -5.34 -19.98
N ASP A 13 6.78 -6.35 -20.12
CA ASP A 13 7.53 -6.61 -21.36
C ASP A 13 6.69 -7.28 -22.45
N GLU A 14 5.49 -7.77 -22.10
CA GLU A 14 4.54 -8.34 -23.04
C GLU A 14 3.60 -7.26 -23.62
N PRO A 15 3.73 -6.85 -24.91
CA PRO A 15 2.89 -5.79 -25.49
C PRO A 15 1.39 -6.08 -25.45
N LYS A 16 1.02 -7.35 -25.48
CA LYS A 16 -0.40 -7.79 -25.40
C LYS A 16 -0.99 -7.50 -24.02
N ILE A 17 -0.23 -7.70 -22.97
CA ILE A 17 -0.64 -7.41 -21.59
C ILE A 17 -0.76 -5.91 -21.39
N VAL A 18 0.23 -5.15 -21.84
CA VAL A 18 0.21 -3.68 -21.80
C VAL A 18 -1.03 -3.14 -22.53
N GLN A 19 -1.31 -3.62 -23.76
CA GLN A 19 -2.47 -3.16 -24.51
C GLN A 19 -3.79 -3.53 -23.82
N LEU A 20 -3.91 -4.76 -23.33
CA LEU A 20 -5.08 -5.22 -22.61
C LEU A 20 -5.34 -4.38 -21.35
N ALA A 21 -4.30 -4.15 -20.55
CA ALA A 21 -4.38 -3.34 -19.34
C ALA A 21 -4.77 -1.89 -19.67
N ARG A 22 -4.16 -1.31 -20.71
CA ARG A 22 -4.45 0.05 -21.19
C ARG A 22 -5.93 0.18 -21.55
N ASP A 23 -6.44 -0.67 -22.44
CA ASP A 23 -7.81 -0.59 -22.95
C ASP A 23 -8.83 -0.59 -21.80
N TYR A 24 -8.66 -1.47 -20.82
CA TYR A 24 -9.58 -1.58 -19.69
C TYR A 24 -9.43 -0.44 -18.68
N LEU A 25 -8.22 0.04 -18.43
CA LEU A 25 -7.98 1.16 -17.51
C LEU A 25 -8.47 2.48 -18.11
N GLU A 26 -8.23 2.73 -19.39
CA GLU A 26 -8.74 3.92 -20.10
C GLU A 26 -10.27 3.91 -20.17
N HIS A 27 -10.88 2.75 -20.46
CA HIS A 27 -12.33 2.60 -20.40
C HIS A 27 -12.90 2.83 -18.98
N ALA A 28 -12.12 2.55 -17.97
CA ALA A 28 -12.46 2.81 -16.57
C ALA A 28 -12.26 4.28 -16.13
N GLY A 29 -11.75 5.16 -17.02
CA GLY A 29 -11.58 6.59 -16.82
C GLY A 29 -10.20 7.01 -16.29
N PHE A 30 -9.18 6.18 -16.44
CA PHE A 30 -7.79 6.49 -16.09
C PHE A 30 -7.00 6.97 -17.31
N ALA A 31 -5.98 7.81 -17.11
CA ALA A 31 -4.93 8.01 -18.09
C ALA A 31 -3.89 6.89 -17.92
N VAL A 32 -3.35 6.36 -19.04
CA VAL A 32 -2.37 5.27 -18.99
C VAL A 32 -1.07 5.67 -19.68
N VAL A 33 0.03 5.54 -18.94
CA VAL A 33 1.40 5.57 -19.46
C VAL A 33 1.90 4.13 -19.47
N ALA A 34 2.73 3.76 -20.43
CA ALA A 34 3.27 2.42 -20.53
C ALA A 34 4.80 2.44 -20.60
N ALA A 35 5.41 1.41 -20.02
CA ALA A 35 6.82 1.09 -20.14
C ALA A 35 6.99 -0.42 -20.35
N THR A 36 8.05 -0.83 -21.04
CA THR A 36 8.31 -2.23 -21.41
C THR A 36 9.45 -2.88 -20.64
N ASP A 37 10.13 -2.10 -19.80
CA ASP A 37 11.24 -2.54 -18.98
C ASP A 37 11.40 -1.66 -17.74
N GLY A 38 12.25 -2.09 -16.80
CA GLY A 38 12.41 -1.39 -15.54
C GLY A 38 13.09 -0.03 -15.65
N ARG A 39 13.96 0.19 -16.66
CA ARG A 39 14.61 1.48 -16.91
C ARG A 39 13.58 2.50 -17.40
N ALA A 40 12.81 2.14 -18.44
CA ALA A 40 11.74 2.96 -18.98
C ALA A 40 10.66 3.27 -17.90
N ALA A 41 10.41 2.33 -16.99
CA ALA A 41 9.52 2.53 -15.86
C ALA A 41 10.01 3.65 -14.93
N LEU A 42 11.29 3.63 -14.53
CA LEU A 42 11.86 4.64 -13.64
C LEU A 42 11.88 6.03 -14.31
N GLU A 43 12.18 6.11 -15.60
CA GLU A 43 12.12 7.36 -16.39
C GLU A 43 10.68 7.90 -16.45
N ALA A 44 9.72 7.02 -16.76
CA ALA A 44 8.30 7.38 -16.82
C ALA A 44 7.75 7.87 -15.47
N ILE A 45 8.19 7.30 -14.36
CA ILE A 45 7.81 7.74 -13.00
C ILE A 45 8.28 9.17 -12.75
N GLY A 46 9.54 9.48 -13.09
CA GLY A 46 10.07 10.83 -12.94
C GLY A 46 9.39 11.87 -13.84
N ALA A 47 8.99 11.48 -15.05
CA ALA A 47 8.40 12.38 -16.03
C ALA A 47 6.88 12.58 -15.84
N ALA A 48 6.14 11.51 -15.57
CA ALA A 48 4.67 11.52 -15.57
C ALA A 48 4.06 11.63 -14.16
N ALA A 49 4.84 11.40 -13.10
CA ALA A 49 4.38 11.37 -11.71
C ALA A 49 3.04 10.59 -11.56
N PRO A 50 3.03 9.27 -11.87
CA PRO A 50 1.82 8.48 -11.89
C PRO A 50 1.20 8.37 -10.49
N ASP A 51 -0.13 8.24 -10.43
CA ASP A 51 -0.86 8.05 -9.18
C ASP A 51 -0.79 6.59 -8.68
N LEU A 52 -0.43 5.64 -9.55
CA LEU A 52 -0.24 4.23 -9.24
C LEU A 52 0.59 3.54 -10.32
N VAL A 53 1.38 2.55 -9.93
CA VAL A 53 2.16 1.70 -10.84
C VAL A 53 1.59 0.28 -10.84
N VAL A 54 1.26 -0.26 -12.01
CA VAL A 54 1.04 -1.69 -12.26
C VAL A 54 2.36 -2.23 -12.81
N LEU A 55 3.00 -3.15 -12.10
CA LEU A 55 4.39 -3.53 -12.34
C LEU A 55 4.55 -5.04 -12.47
N ASP A 56 4.99 -5.50 -13.61
CA ASP A 56 5.43 -6.89 -13.76
C ASP A 56 6.76 -7.14 -13.03
N LEU A 57 6.89 -8.32 -12.43
CA LEU A 57 8.13 -8.75 -11.77
C LEU A 57 9.16 -9.27 -12.77
N GLY A 58 8.72 -9.96 -13.84
CA GLY A 58 9.56 -10.62 -14.82
C GLY A 58 10.17 -9.69 -15.88
N LEU A 59 10.50 -8.44 -15.54
CA LEU A 59 11.02 -7.48 -16.49
C LEU A 59 12.49 -7.75 -16.87
N PRO A 60 12.88 -7.48 -18.13
CA PRO A 60 14.27 -7.53 -18.54
C PRO A 60 15.10 -6.38 -17.95
N GLU A 61 16.42 -6.55 -17.88
CA GLU A 61 17.44 -5.61 -17.39
C GLU A 61 17.31 -5.26 -15.91
N ILE A 62 16.29 -4.51 -15.54
CA ILE A 62 15.98 -4.14 -14.15
C ILE A 62 14.67 -4.82 -13.79
N ASP A 63 14.72 -5.83 -12.94
CA ASP A 63 13.54 -6.57 -12.50
C ASP A 63 12.56 -5.70 -11.70
N GLY A 64 11.30 -6.13 -11.64
CA GLY A 64 10.25 -5.38 -10.94
C GLY A 64 10.50 -5.24 -9.43
N LEU A 65 11.25 -6.16 -8.81
CA LEU A 65 11.61 -6.08 -7.39
C LEU A 65 12.60 -4.93 -7.15
N GLU A 66 13.60 -4.78 -8.05
CA GLU A 66 14.56 -3.67 -7.94
C GLU A 66 13.89 -2.32 -8.25
N VAL A 67 12.98 -2.26 -9.22
CA VAL A 67 12.14 -1.07 -9.46
C VAL A 67 11.38 -0.71 -8.18
N THR A 68 10.73 -1.68 -7.54
CA THR A 68 10.00 -1.46 -6.28
C THR A 68 10.91 -0.96 -5.16
N ARG A 69 12.11 -1.55 -4.99
CA ARG A 69 13.09 -1.09 -3.99
C ARG A 69 13.45 0.39 -4.18
N ARG A 70 13.68 0.82 -5.42
CA ARG A 70 14.00 2.22 -5.74
C ARG A 70 12.83 3.13 -5.44
N LEU A 71 11.62 2.76 -5.87
CA LEU A 71 10.41 3.54 -5.59
C LEU A 71 10.19 3.74 -4.09
N ARG A 72 10.39 2.69 -3.28
CA ARG A 72 10.21 2.76 -1.82
C ARG A 72 11.31 3.55 -1.10
N ARG A 73 12.43 3.85 -1.76
CA ARG A 73 13.44 4.79 -1.24
C ARG A 73 13.08 6.25 -1.53
N GLU A 74 12.38 6.50 -2.64
CA GLU A 74 12.09 7.83 -3.15
C GLU A 74 10.68 8.32 -2.80
N GLY A 75 9.75 7.40 -2.48
CA GLY A 75 8.38 7.78 -2.15
C GLY A 75 7.44 6.60 -1.93
N ASP A 76 6.17 6.93 -1.79
CA ASP A 76 5.10 6.01 -1.41
C ASP A 76 4.06 5.82 -2.54
N ILE A 77 4.48 5.92 -3.81
CA ILE A 77 3.60 5.66 -4.96
C ILE A 77 3.00 4.25 -4.82
N PRO A 78 1.66 4.11 -4.88
CA PRO A 78 1.02 2.81 -4.79
C PRO A 78 1.45 1.87 -5.91
N ILE A 79 1.71 0.59 -5.58
CA ILE A 79 2.17 -0.43 -6.52
C ILE A 79 1.25 -1.65 -6.47
N VAL A 80 0.69 -2.03 -7.63
CA VAL A 80 0.04 -3.33 -7.86
C VAL A 80 0.99 -4.20 -8.67
N MET A 81 1.46 -5.30 -8.10
CA MET A 81 2.38 -6.20 -8.78
C MET A 81 1.66 -7.21 -9.65
N LEU A 82 2.18 -7.45 -10.85
CA LEU A 82 1.82 -8.59 -11.69
C LEU A 82 2.84 -9.71 -11.46
N THR A 83 2.37 -10.93 -11.24
CA THR A 83 3.24 -12.08 -10.94
C THR A 83 2.83 -13.30 -11.74
N ALA A 84 3.78 -14.16 -12.12
CA ALA A 84 3.47 -15.46 -12.68
C ALA A 84 2.77 -16.36 -11.63
N ARG A 85 1.96 -17.31 -12.08
CA ARG A 85 1.13 -18.16 -11.23
C ARG A 85 1.94 -19.06 -10.29
N ASP A 86 3.14 -19.45 -10.72
CA ASP A 86 3.97 -20.45 -10.06
C ASP A 86 5.06 -19.87 -9.15
N ASP A 87 5.20 -18.55 -9.10
CA ASP A 87 6.23 -17.87 -8.31
C ASP A 87 5.68 -17.38 -6.98
N GLU A 88 5.48 -18.32 -6.04
CA GLU A 88 5.14 -17.97 -4.65
C GLU A 88 6.24 -17.13 -3.97
N LEU A 89 7.50 -17.37 -4.35
CA LEU A 89 8.66 -16.62 -3.84
C LEU A 89 8.62 -15.15 -4.30
N ASP A 90 8.30 -14.90 -5.58
CA ASP A 90 8.22 -13.53 -6.12
C ASP A 90 7.05 -12.74 -5.54
N LYS A 91 5.92 -13.40 -5.28
CA LYS A 91 4.79 -12.78 -4.56
C LYS A 91 5.18 -12.38 -3.14
N LEU A 92 5.85 -13.29 -2.43
CA LEU A 92 6.34 -13.05 -1.09
C LEU A 92 7.34 -11.89 -1.07
N LEU A 93 8.33 -11.92 -1.97
CA LEU A 93 9.34 -10.86 -2.11
C LEU A 93 8.71 -9.51 -2.50
N GLY A 94 7.71 -9.51 -3.38
CA GLY A 94 7.00 -8.30 -3.79
C GLY A 94 6.26 -7.64 -2.62
N LEU A 95 5.54 -8.42 -1.84
CA LEU A 95 4.87 -7.93 -0.62
C LEU A 95 5.89 -7.54 0.46
N GLU A 96 6.99 -8.30 0.60
CA GLU A 96 8.10 -7.95 1.51
C GLU A 96 8.76 -6.62 1.15
N LEU A 97 8.76 -6.23 -0.11
CA LEU A 97 9.27 -4.94 -0.57
C LEU A 97 8.26 -3.80 -0.43
N GLY A 98 7.03 -4.09 0.00
CA GLY A 98 6.02 -3.08 0.30
C GLY A 98 5.08 -2.77 -0.87
N ALA A 99 4.81 -3.72 -1.76
CA ALA A 99 3.71 -3.60 -2.72
C ALA A 99 2.37 -3.46 -2.01
N ASP A 100 1.45 -2.72 -2.60
CA ASP A 100 0.14 -2.45 -2.02
C ASP A 100 -0.92 -3.49 -2.38
N ASP A 101 -0.71 -4.21 -3.49
CA ASP A 101 -1.51 -5.36 -3.92
C ASP A 101 -0.74 -6.17 -4.97
N TYR A 102 -1.24 -7.35 -5.29
CA TYR A 102 -0.69 -8.19 -6.35
C TYR A 102 -1.81 -8.86 -7.17
N LEU A 103 -1.49 -9.23 -8.41
CA LEU A 103 -2.38 -9.88 -9.33
C LEU A 103 -1.62 -10.95 -10.12
N THR A 104 -2.11 -12.19 -10.09
CA THR A 104 -1.42 -13.31 -10.77
C THR A 104 -1.81 -13.42 -12.24
N LYS A 105 -0.83 -13.57 -13.12
CA LYS A 105 -1.03 -13.91 -14.54
C LYS A 105 -1.39 -15.40 -14.69
N PRO A 106 -2.37 -15.77 -15.56
CA PRO A 106 -3.25 -14.87 -16.30
C PRO A 106 -4.35 -14.28 -15.41
N PHE A 107 -4.65 -13.01 -15.58
CA PHE A 107 -5.65 -12.29 -14.79
C PHE A 107 -6.85 -11.83 -15.63
N SER A 108 -7.95 -11.58 -14.95
CA SER A 108 -9.08 -10.88 -15.56
C SER A 108 -8.80 -9.37 -15.61
N PRO A 109 -8.94 -8.71 -16.78
CA PRO A 109 -8.78 -7.26 -16.87
C PRO A 109 -9.74 -6.49 -15.96
N ARG A 110 -10.92 -7.03 -15.69
CA ARG A 110 -11.88 -6.46 -14.72
C ARG A 110 -11.33 -6.52 -13.28
N GLU A 111 -10.61 -7.58 -12.96
CA GLU A 111 -9.94 -7.72 -11.66
C GLU A 111 -8.83 -6.69 -11.50
N LEU A 112 -7.99 -6.47 -12.52
CA LEU A 112 -6.99 -5.42 -12.53
C LEU A 112 -7.62 -4.05 -12.23
N VAL A 113 -8.68 -3.67 -12.95
CA VAL A 113 -9.40 -2.41 -12.72
C VAL A 113 -9.95 -2.31 -11.30
N ALA A 114 -10.51 -3.41 -10.76
CA ALA A 114 -11.05 -3.43 -9.40
C ALA A 114 -9.96 -3.21 -8.34
N ARG A 115 -8.78 -3.83 -8.51
CA ARG A 115 -7.62 -3.68 -7.61
C ARG A 115 -7.04 -2.28 -7.69
N VAL A 116 -6.81 -1.74 -8.90
CA VAL A 116 -6.35 -0.37 -9.12
C VAL A 116 -7.29 0.63 -8.42
N ARG A 117 -8.61 0.49 -8.61
CA ARG A 117 -9.59 1.34 -7.91
C ARG A 117 -9.54 1.18 -6.40
N ALA A 118 -9.37 -0.03 -5.90
CA ALA A 118 -9.29 -0.28 -4.47
C ALA A 118 -8.05 0.37 -3.84
N VAL A 119 -6.90 0.24 -4.49
CA VAL A 119 -5.65 0.85 -4.03
C VAL A 119 -5.73 2.38 -4.11
N LEU A 120 -6.19 2.96 -5.23
CA LEU A 120 -6.33 4.42 -5.38
C LEU A 120 -7.34 5.02 -4.40
N ARG A 121 -8.48 4.37 -4.15
CA ARG A 121 -9.45 4.85 -3.15
C ARG A 121 -8.81 4.97 -1.77
N ARG A 122 -7.90 4.06 -1.43
CA ARG A 122 -7.14 4.10 -0.18
C ARG A 122 -6.17 5.28 -0.14
N SER A 123 -5.56 5.63 -1.29
CA SER A 123 -4.63 6.78 -1.38
C SER A 123 -5.33 8.14 -1.50
N GLU A 124 -6.53 8.20 -2.11
CA GLU A 124 -7.29 9.46 -2.25
C GLU A 124 -7.86 9.99 -0.95
N ALA A 125 -8.23 9.09 -0.03
CA ALA A 125 -8.66 9.49 1.30
C ALA A 125 -7.51 10.20 2.06
N SER A 126 -6.25 10.04 1.62
CA SER A 126 -5.07 10.75 2.14
C SER A 126 -4.90 12.19 1.61
N GLY A 127 -5.56 12.56 0.50
CA GLY A 127 -5.24 13.77 -0.28
C GLY A 127 -6.24 14.93 -0.24
N VAL A 128 -7.36 14.83 0.46
CA VAL A 128 -8.37 15.92 0.48
C VAL A 128 -8.10 16.90 1.60
N SER A 129 -7.23 17.87 1.33
CA SER A 129 -7.12 19.11 2.08
C SER A 129 -8.23 20.07 1.65
N GLY A 130 -9.35 20.07 2.36
CA GLY A 130 -10.40 21.07 2.21
C GLY A 130 -11.25 21.11 3.48
N PRO A 131 -11.53 22.32 4.06
CA PRO A 131 -12.36 22.40 5.26
C PRO A 131 -13.81 22.18 4.86
N SER A 132 -14.33 20.99 4.98
CA SER A 132 -15.76 20.73 4.97
C SER A 132 -16.21 20.60 6.41
N LYS A 133 -16.98 21.64 6.85
CA LYS A 133 -17.70 21.66 8.13
C LYS A 133 -18.77 20.58 8.14
N ALA A 134 -18.83 19.89 9.28
CA ALA A 134 -19.99 19.28 9.91
C ALA A 134 -20.74 18.17 9.16
N ASP A 135 -20.56 16.92 9.61
CA ASP A 135 -21.63 16.28 10.39
C ASP A 135 -21.01 15.20 11.27
N SER A 136 -20.95 15.50 12.57
CA SER A 136 -20.46 14.59 13.61
C SER A 136 -21.60 13.67 14.02
N GLY A 137 -21.75 12.53 13.32
CA GLY A 137 -22.47 11.39 13.85
C GLY A 137 -21.54 10.64 14.82
N PRO A 138 -22.04 9.98 15.88
CA PRO A 138 -21.23 9.25 16.85
C PRO A 138 -20.71 7.96 16.24
N GLY A 139 -19.49 7.99 15.71
CA GLY A 139 -18.81 6.87 15.04
C GLY A 139 -17.64 7.31 14.15
N GLY A 140 -17.32 8.59 14.16
CA GLY A 140 -16.35 9.22 13.27
C GLY A 140 -14.92 8.75 13.49
N GLY A 141 -14.24 8.57 12.38
CA GLY A 141 -12.98 7.99 12.10
C GLY A 141 -11.73 8.52 12.80
N LEU A 142 -11.81 9.18 13.97
CA LEU A 142 -10.64 9.64 14.69
C LEU A 142 -10.25 8.65 15.79
N ILE A 143 -9.07 8.02 15.64
CA ILE A 143 -8.49 7.13 16.64
C ILE A 143 -7.35 7.88 17.32
N ARG A 144 -7.33 7.87 18.65
CA ARG A 144 -6.22 8.40 19.46
C ARG A 144 -5.64 7.29 20.32
N ALA A 145 -4.34 7.11 20.22
CA ALA A 145 -3.60 6.11 20.97
C ALA A 145 -2.24 6.70 21.38
N GLY A 146 -2.14 7.18 22.63
CA GLY A 146 -1.00 7.96 23.10
C GLY A 146 -0.79 9.22 22.25
N ASP A 147 0.42 9.41 21.75
CA ASP A 147 0.82 10.54 20.91
C ASP A 147 0.37 10.39 19.44
N VAL A 148 -0.21 9.24 19.07
CA VAL A 148 -0.66 8.95 17.70
C VAL A 148 -2.11 9.31 17.52
N THR A 149 -2.39 10.13 16.52
CA THR A 149 -3.74 10.48 16.09
C THR A 149 -3.94 9.99 14.66
N ILE A 150 -5.00 9.22 14.42
CA ILE A 150 -5.34 8.65 13.11
C ILE A 150 -6.71 9.16 12.71
N ASP A 151 -6.78 9.93 11.65
CA ASP A 151 -8.01 10.33 10.99
C ASP A 151 -8.31 9.31 9.87
N VAL A 152 -9.22 8.40 10.15
CA VAL A 152 -9.54 7.29 9.23
C VAL A 152 -10.24 7.80 7.97
N ASP A 153 -11.05 8.86 8.10
CA ASP A 153 -11.81 9.42 6.98
C ASP A 153 -10.89 10.18 6.02
N ARG A 154 -9.85 10.82 6.54
CA ARG A 154 -8.83 11.53 5.76
C ARG A 154 -7.58 10.71 5.50
N MET A 155 -7.54 9.46 5.98
CA MET A 155 -6.36 8.58 5.94
C MET A 155 -5.06 9.29 6.37
N ARG A 156 -5.15 10.08 7.42
CA ARG A 156 -4.03 10.84 7.95
C ARG A 156 -3.58 10.27 9.29
N VAL A 157 -2.27 10.21 9.47
CA VAL A 157 -1.64 9.84 10.73
C VAL A 157 -0.76 10.98 11.19
N ASP A 158 -0.92 11.40 12.43
CA ASP A 158 -0.05 12.37 13.09
C ASP A 158 0.54 11.72 14.34
N VAL A 159 1.84 11.91 14.57
CA VAL A 159 2.57 11.48 15.76
C VAL A 159 3.13 12.71 16.46
N ALA A 160 2.69 12.97 17.67
CA ALA A 160 3.06 14.18 18.43
C ALA A 160 2.89 15.48 17.61
N GLY A 161 1.84 15.56 16.78
CA GLY A 161 1.55 16.70 15.91
C GLY A 161 2.33 16.75 14.59
N ARG A 162 3.21 15.78 14.32
CA ARG A 162 3.92 15.64 13.04
C ARG A 162 3.17 14.68 12.14
N ALA A 163 2.82 15.13 10.94
CA ALA A 163 2.23 14.27 9.92
C ALA A 163 3.20 13.16 9.50
N VAL A 164 2.67 11.96 9.31
CA VAL A 164 3.42 10.77 8.88
C VAL A 164 2.80 10.23 7.61
N ASP A 165 3.59 10.15 6.54
CA ASP A 165 3.16 9.62 5.25
C ASP A 165 3.26 8.09 5.26
N LEU A 166 2.12 7.43 5.10
CA LEU A 166 2.03 5.97 5.04
C LEU A 166 1.47 5.56 3.68
N THR A 167 1.97 4.44 3.13
CA THR A 167 1.29 3.81 2.00
C THR A 167 -0.11 3.36 2.41
N PRO A 168 -1.04 3.14 1.45
CA PRO A 168 -2.39 2.65 1.77
C PRO A 168 -2.39 1.38 2.62
N THR A 169 -1.48 0.45 2.34
CA THR A 169 -1.29 -0.80 3.08
C THR A 169 -0.81 -0.57 4.50
N GLU A 170 0.22 0.27 4.68
CA GLU A 170 0.74 0.65 5.99
C GLU A 170 -0.31 1.35 6.84
N PHE A 171 -1.09 2.25 6.22
CA PHE A 171 -2.19 2.94 6.89
C PHE A 171 -3.24 1.95 7.42
N GLN A 172 -3.69 1.00 6.59
CA GLN A 172 -4.66 -0.01 7.01
C GLN A 172 -4.15 -0.86 8.18
N LEU A 173 -2.87 -1.24 8.13
CA LEU A 173 -2.22 -2.01 9.19
C LEU A 173 -2.23 -1.21 10.50
N VAL A 174 -1.85 0.06 10.47
CA VAL A 174 -1.86 0.94 11.66
C VAL A 174 -3.28 1.11 12.20
N VAL A 175 -4.27 1.35 11.33
CA VAL A 175 -5.70 1.45 11.72
C VAL A 175 -6.19 0.16 12.37
N ALA A 176 -5.87 -1.00 11.79
CA ALA A 176 -6.30 -2.29 12.33
C ALA A 176 -5.78 -2.52 13.75
N LEU A 177 -4.52 -2.17 13.99
CA LEU A 177 -3.88 -2.31 15.29
C LEU A 177 -4.39 -1.26 16.29
N ALA A 178 -4.48 0.01 15.88
CA ALA A 178 -4.83 1.14 16.75
C ALA A 178 -6.32 1.21 17.12
N ARG A 179 -7.22 0.56 16.36
CA ARG A 179 -8.65 0.51 16.71
C ARG A 179 -8.93 -0.16 18.06
N ARG A 180 -8.04 -1.05 18.48
CA ARG A 180 -8.15 -1.76 19.78
C ARG A 180 -6.75 -1.89 20.39
N PRO A 181 -6.24 -0.83 21.03
CA PRO A 181 -4.94 -0.87 21.68
C PRO A 181 -4.84 -2.04 22.67
N GLY A 182 -3.68 -2.65 22.80
CA GLY A 182 -3.44 -3.82 23.62
C GLY A 182 -3.93 -5.16 23.02
N ARG A 183 -4.84 -5.14 22.02
CA ARG A 183 -5.28 -6.36 21.36
C ARG A 183 -4.21 -6.88 20.41
N ILE A 184 -3.87 -8.16 20.57
CA ILE A 184 -2.94 -8.85 19.68
C ILE A 184 -3.70 -9.27 18.42
N LEU A 185 -3.15 -8.96 17.24
CA LEU A 185 -3.56 -9.49 15.96
C LEU A 185 -2.47 -10.41 15.42
N THR A 186 -2.85 -11.58 14.97
CA THR A 186 -1.91 -12.52 14.33
C THR A 186 -1.51 -11.97 12.96
N ARG A 187 -0.40 -12.49 12.41
CA ARG A 187 0.04 -12.15 11.06
C ARG A 187 -1.02 -12.46 10.00
N SER A 188 -1.66 -13.62 10.13
CA SER A 188 -2.77 -14.03 9.27
C SER A 188 -3.94 -13.04 9.34
N GLN A 189 -4.37 -12.62 10.54
CA GLN A 189 -5.43 -11.63 10.71
C GLN A 189 -5.07 -10.27 10.12
N LEU A 190 -3.81 -9.84 10.25
CA LEU A 190 -3.35 -8.59 9.66
C LEU A 190 -3.30 -8.68 8.14
N LEU A 191 -2.86 -9.83 7.61
CA LEU A 191 -2.83 -10.09 6.17
C LEU A 191 -4.24 -10.03 5.56
N ASP A 192 -5.22 -10.66 6.23
CA ASP A 192 -6.63 -10.62 5.81
C ASP A 192 -7.19 -9.19 5.79
N VAL A 193 -6.88 -8.39 6.80
CA VAL A 193 -7.29 -6.98 6.86
C VAL A 193 -6.70 -6.16 5.72
N VAL A 194 -5.43 -6.39 5.37
CA VAL A 194 -4.69 -5.57 4.42
C VAL A 194 -4.94 -6.01 2.97
N HIS A 195 -5.02 -7.32 2.72
CA HIS A 195 -5.11 -7.88 1.36
C HIS A 195 -6.43 -8.62 1.08
N GLY A 196 -7.27 -8.86 2.09
CA GLY A 196 -8.57 -9.53 1.93
C GLY A 196 -8.47 -11.04 1.69
N VAL A 197 -7.29 -11.64 1.88
CA VAL A 197 -7.04 -13.08 1.76
C VAL A 197 -5.95 -13.51 2.73
N ALA A 198 -6.23 -14.50 3.55
CA ALA A 198 -5.28 -15.09 4.49
C ALA A 198 -4.64 -16.34 3.87
N PHE A 199 -3.51 -16.17 3.18
CA PHE A 199 -2.66 -17.29 2.80
C PHE A 199 -1.48 -17.38 3.78
N GLU A 200 -1.29 -18.49 4.45
CA GLU A 200 -0.22 -18.70 5.44
C GLU A 200 1.19 -18.40 4.88
N SER A 201 1.41 -18.65 3.59
CA SER A 201 2.67 -18.34 2.90
C SER A 201 3.04 -16.85 2.87
N TYR A 202 2.07 -15.93 3.06
CA TYR A 202 2.30 -14.48 2.98
C TYR A 202 2.40 -13.78 4.34
N GLU A 203 2.34 -14.49 5.44
CA GLU A 203 2.41 -13.90 6.77
C GLU A 203 3.68 -13.08 7.02
N ARG A 204 4.80 -13.45 6.38
CA ARG A 204 6.08 -12.72 6.49
C ARG A 204 6.03 -11.33 5.85
N ALA A 205 5.15 -11.09 4.88
CA ALA A 205 4.97 -9.75 4.29
C ALA A 205 4.53 -8.72 5.35
N ILE A 206 3.73 -9.17 6.33
CA ILE A 206 3.32 -8.33 7.46
C ILE A 206 4.52 -7.83 8.26
N ASP A 207 5.55 -8.65 8.46
CA ASP A 207 6.76 -8.25 9.20
C ASP A 207 7.47 -7.08 8.51
N THR A 208 7.47 -7.06 7.17
CA THR A 208 8.05 -5.96 6.39
C THR A 208 7.18 -4.70 6.44
N HIS A 209 5.86 -4.84 6.30
CA HIS A 209 4.97 -3.69 6.47
C HIS A 209 5.11 -3.09 7.88
N VAL A 210 5.18 -3.91 8.92
CA VAL A 210 5.45 -3.46 10.29
C VAL A 210 6.81 -2.75 10.40
N LYS A 211 7.87 -3.30 9.79
CA LYS A 211 9.19 -2.67 9.76
C LYS A 211 9.13 -1.28 9.09
N ASN A 212 8.43 -1.16 7.97
CA ASN A 212 8.27 0.12 7.26
C ASN A 212 7.44 1.12 8.08
N VAL A 213 6.32 0.67 8.67
CA VAL A 213 5.51 1.48 9.58
C VAL A 213 6.35 2.01 10.75
N ARG A 214 7.13 1.14 11.40
CA ARG A 214 8.00 1.55 12.51
C ARG A 214 9.02 2.60 12.08
N ARG A 215 9.63 2.46 10.89
CA ARG A 215 10.58 3.44 10.38
C ARG A 215 9.98 4.83 10.23
N LYS A 216 8.68 4.93 9.95
CA LYS A 216 7.95 6.18 9.73
C LYS A 216 7.30 6.73 11.01
N LEU A 217 6.78 5.84 11.83
CA LEU A 217 5.96 6.16 13.00
C LEU A 217 6.79 6.32 14.28
N GLU A 218 7.75 5.41 14.50
CA GLU A 218 8.48 5.32 15.76
C GLU A 218 9.63 6.35 15.85
N PRO A 219 9.92 6.89 17.04
CA PRO A 219 11.13 7.70 17.27
C PRO A 219 12.41 6.89 17.03
N ASP A 220 12.44 5.63 17.48
CA ASP A 220 13.48 4.64 17.17
C ASP A 220 12.82 3.33 16.74
N PRO A 221 12.96 2.92 15.46
CA PRO A 221 12.38 1.67 14.96
C PRO A 221 12.89 0.41 15.66
N ARG A 222 14.04 0.46 16.33
CA ARG A 222 14.62 -0.66 17.07
C ARG A 222 14.05 -0.81 18.48
N LEU A 223 13.49 0.28 19.00
CA LEU A 223 12.83 0.34 20.31
C LEU A 223 11.39 0.86 20.13
N PRO A 224 10.50 0.06 19.50
CA PRO A 224 9.18 0.52 19.14
C PRO A 224 8.32 0.81 20.37
N ARG A 225 7.64 1.96 20.36
CA ARG A 225 6.72 2.42 21.39
C ARG A 225 5.25 2.24 21.02
N TYR A 226 4.92 2.25 19.72
CA TYR A 226 3.53 2.22 19.25
C TYR A 226 3.14 0.85 18.71
N VAL A 227 3.94 0.28 17.81
CA VAL A 227 3.65 -1.02 17.21
C VAL A 227 4.55 -2.08 17.82
N LEU A 228 4.01 -2.85 18.76
CA LEU A 228 4.76 -3.81 19.58
C LEU A 228 4.68 -5.22 18.99
N THR A 229 5.79 -5.97 19.10
CA THR A 229 5.83 -7.38 18.70
C THR A 229 5.46 -8.28 19.88
N VAL A 230 4.54 -9.20 19.64
CA VAL A 230 4.28 -10.32 20.54
C VAL A 230 4.90 -11.55 19.93
N HIS A 231 6.07 -11.95 20.44
CA HIS A 231 6.88 -13.03 19.88
C HIS A 231 6.07 -14.33 19.75
N GLY A 232 6.18 -14.97 18.59
CA GLY A 232 5.48 -16.21 18.28
C GLY A 232 3.98 -16.05 17.96
N VAL A 233 3.38 -14.83 18.12
CA VAL A 233 1.95 -14.61 17.93
C VAL A 233 1.68 -13.60 16.82
N GLY A 234 2.15 -12.35 16.96
CA GLY A 234 1.84 -11.28 16.01
C GLY A 234 2.22 -9.90 16.54
N TYR A 235 1.30 -8.95 16.33
CA TYR A 235 1.54 -7.54 16.66
C TYR A 235 0.35 -6.94 17.42
N ARG A 236 0.59 -5.88 18.18
CA ARG A 236 -0.42 -5.06 18.82
C ARG A 236 -0.04 -3.59 18.82
N PHE A 237 -0.99 -2.70 18.93
CA PHE A 237 -0.73 -1.31 19.27
C PHE A 237 -0.52 -1.19 20.79
N ALA A 238 0.39 -0.32 21.20
CA ALA A 238 0.60 -0.03 22.62
C ALA A 238 -0.68 0.49 23.29
N ASP A 239 -0.88 0.14 24.54
CA ASP A 239 -1.96 0.64 25.39
C ASP A 239 -1.40 1.40 26.60
N ASP A 240 -2.30 1.91 27.45
CA ASP A 240 -1.93 2.70 28.64
C ASP A 240 -1.05 1.94 29.65
N ARG A 241 -0.88 0.62 29.50
CA ARG A 241 -0.02 -0.22 30.34
C ARG A 241 1.42 -0.26 29.86
N ASP A 242 1.67 0.22 28.65
CA ASP A 242 3.01 0.25 28.04
C ASP A 242 3.70 1.62 28.21
N ALA A 243 2.99 2.60 28.82
CA ALA A 243 3.44 3.98 29.05
C ALA A 243 4.38 4.10 30.26
#